data_fe7441e3f02f5818afb83524db2423fc
#
_entry.id   fe7441e3f02f5818afb83524db2423fc
#
_cell.length_a   1.000
_cell.length_b   1.000
_cell.length_c   1.000
_cell.angle_alpha   90.00
_cell.angle_beta   90.00
_cell.angle_gamma   90.00
#
_symmetry.space_group_name_H-M   'P 1'
#
loop_
_entity.id
_entity.type
_entity.pdbx_description
1 polymer ?
#
loop_
_entity_poly.entity_id
_entity_poly.type
_entity_poly.pdbx_seq_one_letter_code
_entity_poly.pdbx_strand_id
1 'polypeptide(L)'
;TIDKASQILGYDLRQLIDQEENKLNQTRYTQPAILATSVAIYRLLVEKGLKPDMVAGLSLGEYSALVASGALDFEAAIALVAKRGAYMEEAAPAGSGKMVAVLNTPVDVIEEVCKKASEFGVVTPANYNTPSQIVIGGEVVAVDRTVELLKEAGAKRILPLNVSGPFHTALLE
;
A
#
# COMPACT_ATOMS: atom_id res chain seq x y z
N THR A 1 -13.18 -19.07 -0.86
CA THR A 1 -12.26 -18.05 -0.32
C THR A 1 -13.03 -16.75 -0.06
N ILE A 2 -13.61 -16.10 -1.06
CA ILE A 2 -14.31 -14.81 -0.93
C ILE A 2 -15.48 -14.89 0.06
N ASP A 3 -16.36 -15.90 -0.05
CA ASP A 3 -17.51 -16.06 0.85
C ASP A 3 -17.09 -16.25 2.31
N LYS A 4 -15.97 -16.97 2.53
CA LYS A 4 -15.39 -17.11 3.90
C LYS A 4 -14.85 -15.78 4.42
N ALA A 5 -14.20 -14.98 3.57
CA ALA A 5 -13.77 -13.64 3.94
C ALA A 5 -14.97 -12.74 4.29
N SER A 6 -16.06 -12.80 3.51
CA SER A 6 -17.30 -12.05 3.79
C SER A 6 -17.88 -12.38 5.17
N GLN A 7 -17.90 -13.67 5.54
CA GLN A 7 -18.36 -14.12 6.87
C GLN A 7 -17.53 -13.51 8.01
N ILE A 8 -16.19 -13.47 7.85
CA ILE A 8 -15.28 -12.93 8.84
C ILE A 8 -15.41 -11.42 8.97
N LEU A 9 -15.56 -10.74 7.83
CA LEU A 9 -15.63 -9.28 7.73
C LEU A 9 -17.00 -8.72 8.14
N GLY A 10 -18.06 -9.55 8.10
CA GLY A 10 -19.42 -9.13 8.41
C GLY A 10 -20.11 -8.32 7.31
N TYR A 11 -19.58 -8.35 6.08
CA TYR A 11 -20.19 -7.73 4.90
C TYR A 11 -19.92 -8.55 3.63
N ASP A 12 -20.70 -8.32 2.57
CA ASP A 12 -20.52 -9.01 1.28
C ASP A 12 -19.31 -8.41 0.55
N LEU A 13 -18.18 -9.13 0.60
CA LEU A 13 -16.94 -8.73 -0.04
C LEU A 13 -17.03 -8.77 -1.57
N ARG A 14 -17.83 -9.70 -2.13
CA ARG A 14 -18.03 -9.80 -3.58
C ARG A 14 -18.79 -8.57 -4.10
N GLN A 15 -19.89 -8.23 -3.44
CA GLN A 15 -20.67 -7.03 -3.79
C GLN A 15 -19.79 -5.78 -3.68
N LEU A 16 -18.99 -5.67 -2.63
CA LEU A 16 -18.09 -4.55 -2.44
C LEU A 16 -17.08 -4.42 -3.59
N ILE A 17 -16.45 -5.54 -4.01
CA ILE A 17 -15.48 -5.56 -5.11
C ILE A 17 -16.14 -5.19 -6.43
N ASP A 18 -17.34 -5.71 -6.70
CA ASP A 18 -17.97 -5.59 -8.01
C ASP A 18 -18.75 -4.27 -8.20
N GLN A 19 -19.24 -3.63 -7.12
CA GLN A 19 -20.25 -2.57 -7.21
C GLN A 19 -19.96 -1.33 -6.37
N GLU A 20 -18.98 -1.36 -5.43
CA GLU A 20 -18.77 -0.27 -4.46
C GLU A 20 -17.37 0.35 -4.59
N GLU A 21 -16.98 0.83 -5.78
CA GLU A 21 -15.64 1.34 -6.09
C GLU A 21 -15.16 2.41 -5.07
N ASN A 22 -16.01 3.36 -4.71
CA ASN A 22 -15.65 4.42 -3.76
C ASN A 22 -15.32 3.88 -2.37
N LYS A 23 -15.99 2.80 -1.95
CA LYS A 23 -15.75 2.14 -0.67
C LYS A 23 -14.53 1.22 -0.76
N LEU A 24 -14.37 0.53 -1.90
CA LEU A 24 -13.22 -0.32 -2.16
C LEU A 24 -11.89 0.47 -2.12
N ASN A 25 -11.89 1.74 -2.50
CA ASN A 25 -10.73 2.63 -2.46
C ASN A 25 -10.33 3.09 -1.04
N GLN A 26 -11.15 2.81 -0.02
CA GLN A 26 -10.79 3.06 1.37
C GLN A 26 -9.91 1.91 1.89
N THR A 27 -8.79 2.25 2.52
CA THR A 27 -7.75 1.28 2.93
C THR A 27 -8.29 0.12 3.78
N ARG A 28 -9.24 0.38 4.67
CA ARG A 28 -9.90 -0.65 5.49
C ARG A 28 -10.61 -1.73 4.70
N TYR A 29 -11.11 -1.40 3.50
CA TYR A 29 -11.78 -2.34 2.59
C TYR A 29 -10.85 -2.87 1.52
N THR A 30 -9.92 -2.03 1.02
CA THR A 30 -8.93 -2.42 0.02
C THR A 30 -8.08 -3.60 0.49
N GLN A 31 -7.57 -3.53 1.73
CA GLN A 31 -6.62 -4.52 2.22
C GLN A 31 -7.22 -5.94 2.30
N PRO A 32 -8.37 -6.18 2.97
CA PRO A 32 -8.96 -7.52 2.98
C PRO A 32 -9.43 -7.98 1.60
N ALA A 33 -9.88 -7.08 0.71
CA ALA A 33 -10.26 -7.42 -0.65
C ALA A 33 -9.07 -7.94 -1.46
N ILE A 34 -7.93 -7.26 -1.42
CA ILE A 34 -6.70 -7.69 -2.11
C ILE A 34 -6.19 -9.01 -1.53
N LEU A 35 -6.15 -9.17 -0.19
CA LEU A 35 -5.72 -10.41 0.43
C LEU A 35 -6.61 -11.59 0.01
N ALA A 36 -7.94 -11.43 0.09
CA ALA A 36 -8.88 -12.48 -0.25
C ALA A 36 -8.76 -12.89 -1.74
N THR A 37 -8.61 -11.91 -2.62
CA THR A 37 -8.44 -12.13 -4.07
C THR A 37 -7.11 -12.83 -4.35
N SER A 38 -6.01 -12.36 -3.77
CA SER A 38 -4.68 -12.97 -3.94
C SER A 38 -4.65 -14.42 -3.48
N VAL A 39 -5.24 -14.71 -2.31
CA VAL A 39 -5.32 -16.09 -1.80
C VAL A 39 -6.27 -16.95 -2.63
N ALA A 40 -7.35 -16.39 -3.17
CA ALA A 40 -8.25 -17.13 -4.08
C ALA A 40 -7.52 -17.55 -5.35
N ILE A 41 -6.76 -16.64 -5.97
CA ILE A 41 -5.93 -16.93 -7.15
C ILE A 41 -4.86 -17.97 -6.81
N TYR A 42 -4.15 -17.78 -5.70
CA TYR A 42 -3.13 -18.72 -5.23
C TYR A 42 -3.69 -20.14 -5.07
N ARG A 43 -4.82 -20.30 -4.39
CA ARG A 43 -5.46 -21.61 -4.21
C ARG A 43 -5.83 -22.26 -5.53
N LEU A 44 -6.37 -21.48 -6.47
CA LEU A 44 -6.70 -21.97 -7.81
C LEU A 44 -5.46 -22.45 -8.58
N LEU A 45 -4.34 -21.73 -8.47
CA LEU A 45 -3.06 -22.13 -9.08
C LEU A 45 -2.52 -23.42 -8.47
N VAL A 46 -2.61 -23.56 -7.15
CA VAL A 46 -2.21 -24.79 -6.45
C VAL A 46 -3.06 -26.00 -6.88
N GLU A 47 -4.38 -25.82 -7.04
CA GLU A 47 -5.28 -26.85 -7.58
C GLU A 47 -4.89 -27.27 -9.01
N LYS A 48 -4.30 -26.35 -9.79
CA LYS A 48 -3.76 -26.62 -11.13
C LYS A 48 -2.34 -27.21 -11.13
N GLY A 49 -1.79 -27.52 -9.95
CA GLY A 49 -0.48 -28.13 -9.78
C GLY A 49 0.70 -27.15 -9.74
N LEU A 50 0.44 -25.83 -9.75
CA LEU A 50 1.47 -24.81 -9.60
C LEU A 50 1.75 -24.57 -8.11
N LYS A 51 2.96 -24.94 -7.67
CA LYS A 51 3.41 -24.68 -6.29
C LYS A 51 4.62 -23.76 -6.31
N PRO A 52 4.62 -22.67 -5.54
CA PRO A 52 5.78 -21.80 -5.45
C PRO A 52 6.87 -22.47 -4.61
N ASP A 53 8.13 -22.29 -4.98
CA ASP A 53 9.29 -22.63 -4.16
C ASP A 53 9.59 -21.53 -3.14
N MET A 54 9.24 -20.27 -3.47
CA MET A 54 9.41 -19.10 -2.62
C MET A 54 8.23 -18.15 -2.79
N VAL A 55 7.93 -17.43 -1.72
CA VAL A 55 6.89 -16.38 -1.72
C VAL A 55 7.44 -15.11 -1.11
N ALA A 56 7.01 -13.97 -1.63
CA ALA A 56 7.36 -12.66 -1.11
C ALA A 56 6.17 -11.70 -1.27
N GLY A 57 6.16 -10.64 -0.48
CA GLY A 57 5.11 -9.64 -0.57
C GLY A 57 5.60 -8.29 -0.06
N LEU A 58 5.12 -7.21 -0.68
CA LEU A 58 5.37 -5.84 -0.25
C LEU A 58 4.17 -5.35 0.55
N SER A 59 4.40 -4.81 1.75
CA SER A 59 3.37 -4.21 2.61
C SER A 59 2.20 -5.19 2.85
N LEU A 60 1.03 -4.93 2.29
CA LEU A 60 -0.12 -5.85 2.36
C LEU A 60 0.18 -7.22 1.74
N GLY A 61 0.96 -7.27 0.66
CA GLY A 61 1.32 -8.52 -0.02
C GLY A 61 2.07 -9.50 0.87
N GLU A 62 2.75 -9.05 1.92
CA GLU A 62 3.41 -9.91 2.91
C GLU A 62 2.42 -10.84 3.61
N TYR A 63 1.22 -10.37 3.94
CA TYR A 63 0.17 -11.21 4.52
C TYR A 63 -0.31 -12.29 3.56
N SER A 64 -0.39 -11.98 2.25
CA SER A 64 -0.70 -12.99 1.23
C SER A 64 0.41 -14.02 1.12
N ALA A 65 1.68 -13.60 1.21
CA ALA A 65 2.84 -14.50 1.21
C ALA A 65 2.86 -15.39 2.46
N LEU A 66 2.55 -14.86 3.64
CA LEU A 66 2.43 -15.62 4.88
C LEU A 66 1.33 -16.69 4.79
N VAL A 67 0.19 -16.37 4.18
CA VAL A 67 -0.87 -17.36 3.95
C VAL A 67 -0.42 -18.42 2.94
N ALA A 68 0.23 -18.02 1.85
CA ALA A 68 0.69 -18.94 0.82
C ALA A 68 1.79 -19.91 1.33
N SER A 69 2.64 -19.45 2.26
CA SER A 69 3.66 -20.28 2.92
C SER A 69 3.10 -21.20 4.02
N GLY A 70 1.83 -21.01 4.43
CA GLY A 70 1.24 -21.70 5.57
C GLY A 70 1.66 -21.17 6.94
N ALA A 71 2.39 -20.06 7.00
CA ALA A 71 2.81 -19.43 8.27
C ALA A 71 1.67 -18.67 8.98
N LEU A 72 0.62 -18.31 8.25
CA LEU A 72 -0.55 -17.62 8.79
C LEU A 72 -1.83 -18.22 8.19
N ASP A 73 -2.81 -18.54 9.03
CA ASP A 73 -4.11 -19.00 8.57
C ASP A 73 -4.87 -17.89 7.83
N PHE A 74 -5.57 -18.25 6.76
CA PHE A 74 -6.33 -17.30 5.94
C PHE A 74 -7.36 -16.51 6.75
N GLU A 75 -8.07 -17.18 7.67
CA GLU A 75 -9.10 -16.54 8.50
C GLU A 75 -8.49 -15.50 9.45
N ALA A 76 -7.39 -15.87 10.09
CA ALA A 76 -6.62 -14.97 10.94
C ALA A 76 -6.05 -13.79 10.13
N ALA A 77 -5.53 -14.04 8.93
CA ALA A 77 -5.01 -13.02 8.04
C ALA A 77 -6.08 -11.99 7.63
N ILE A 78 -7.29 -12.44 7.25
CA ILE A 78 -8.40 -11.54 6.89
C ILE A 78 -8.78 -10.64 8.07
N ALA A 79 -8.93 -11.19 9.27
CA ALA A 79 -9.25 -10.43 10.47
C ALA A 79 -8.15 -9.42 10.82
N LEU A 80 -6.88 -9.82 10.65
CA LEU A 80 -5.72 -8.99 10.95
C LEU A 80 -5.60 -7.81 9.97
N VAL A 81 -5.71 -8.06 8.65
CA VAL A 81 -5.57 -6.98 7.66
C VAL A 81 -6.76 -6.03 7.66
N ALA A 82 -7.96 -6.47 8.05
CA ALA A 82 -9.09 -5.58 8.28
C ALA A 82 -8.80 -4.58 9.41
N LYS A 83 -8.24 -5.05 10.53
CA LYS A 83 -7.78 -4.18 11.62
C LYS A 83 -6.64 -3.27 11.18
N ARG A 84 -5.64 -3.81 10.46
CA ARG A 84 -4.53 -3.03 9.93
C ARG A 84 -5.03 -1.87 9.06
N GLY A 85 -5.94 -2.13 8.12
CA GLY A 85 -6.52 -1.10 7.27
C GLY A 85 -7.27 -0.03 8.05
N ALA A 86 -8.04 -0.43 9.07
CA ALA A 86 -8.75 0.49 9.94
C ALA A 86 -7.79 1.39 10.76
N TYR A 87 -6.75 0.79 11.36
CA TYR A 87 -5.75 1.56 12.13
C TYR A 87 -4.93 2.50 11.25
N MET A 88 -4.60 2.10 10.03
CA MET A 88 -3.90 2.99 9.08
C MET A 88 -4.75 4.20 8.68
N GLU A 89 -6.07 4.04 8.53
CA GLU A 89 -6.98 5.16 8.28
C GLU A 89 -7.18 6.05 9.52
N GLU A 90 -7.19 5.46 10.70
CA GLU A 90 -7.30 6.19 11.97
C GLU A 90 -6.05 7.04 12.26
N ALA A 91 -4.86 6.44 12.06
CA ALA A 91 -3.58 7.12 12.28
C ALA A 91 -3.34 8.25 11.27
N ALA A 92 -3.77 8.07 10.03
CA ALA A 92 -3.62 9.07 8.96
C ALA A 92 -4.94 9.21 8.19
N PRO A 93 -5.87 10.04 8.67
CA PRO A 93 -7.14 10.30 7.99
C PRO A 93 -6.94 10.80 6.56
N ALA A 94 -7.91 10.52 5.69
CA ALA A 94 -7.87 10.96 4.30
C ALA A 94 -7.62 12.47 4.19
N GLY A 95 -6.62 12.85 3.38
CA GLY A 95 -6.21 14.24 3.20
C GLY A 95 -5.18 14.77 4.21
N SER A 96 -4.78 13.98 5.22
CA SER A 96 -3.70 14.35 6.15
C SER A 96 -2.31 14.31 5.51
N GLY A 97 -2.17 13.58 4.41
CA GLY A 97 -0.93 13.47 3.67
C GLY A 97 -1.17 12.93 2.28
N LYS A 98 -0.09 12.72 1.53
CA LYS A 98 -0.13 12.14 0.20
C LYS A 98 1.13 11.37 -0.14
N MET A 99 1.03 10.59 -1.23
CA MET A 99 2.15 9.85 -1.78
C MET A 99 2.30 10.16 -3.26
N VAL A 100 3.55 10.19 -3.74
CA VAL A 100 3.86 10.36 -5.15
C VAL A 100 4.97 9.39 -5.57
N ALA A 101 4.83 8.81 -6.75
CA ALA A 101 5.86 7.97 -7.35
C ALA A 101 6.81 8.84 -8.18
N VAL A 102 8.09 8.76 -7.87
CA VAL A 102 9.18 9.42 -8.60
C VAL A 102 9.87 8.38 -9.47
N LEU A 103 9.90 8.63 -10.78
CA LEU A 103 10.44 7.68 -11.74
C LEU A 103 11.72 8.19 -12.38
N ASN A 104 12.67 7.26 -12.59
CA ASN A 104 13.93 7.49 -13.29
C ASN A 104 14.74 8.68 -12.74
N THR A 105 14.68 8.90 -11.43
CA THR A 105 15.51 9.87 -10.71
C THR A 105 16.42 9.10 -9.77
N PRO A 106 17.71 9.44 -9.66
CA PRO A 106 18.65 8.77 -8.76
C PRO A 106 18.17 8.80 -7.30
N VAL A 107 18.41 7.70 -6.58
CA VAL A 107 17.96 7.52 -5.19
C VAL A 107 18.51 8.59 -4.27
N ASP A 108 19.82 8.87 -4.38
CA ASP A 108 20.54 9.88 -3.61
C ASP A 108 19.95 11.29 -3.78
N VAL A 109 19.54 11.62 -5.01
CA VAL A 109 18.85 12.90 -5.29
C VAL A 109 17.50 12.96 -4.59
N ILE A 110 16.73 11.88 -4.61
CA ILE A 110 15.42 11.84 -3.95
C ILE A 110 15.58 11.95 -2.43
N GLU A 111 16.51 11.22 -1.84
CA GLU A 111 16.79 11.24 -0.41
C GLU A 111 17.25 12.64 0.06
N GLU A 112 18.18 13.25 -0.69
CA GLU A 112 18.66 14.60 -0.38
C GLU A 112 17.55 15.65 -0.45
N VAL A 113 16.69 15.56 -1.47
CA VAL A 113 15.56 16.48 -1.63
C VAL A 113 14.51 16.28 -0.54
N CYS A 114 14.18 15.04 -0.17
CA CYS A 114 13.30 14.76 0.97
C CYS A 114 13.88 15.35 2.27
N LYS A 115 15.17 15.17 2.50
CA LYS A 115 15.87 15.76 3.66
C LYS A 115 15.78 17.28 3.68
N LYS A 116 15.95 17.95 2.55
CA LYS A 116 15.79 19.42 2.45
C LYS A 116 14.35 19.86 2.71
N ALA A 117 13.38 19.11 2.17
CA ALA A 117 11.96 19.43 2.32
C ALA A 117 11.39 19.10 3.71
N SER A 118 12.11 18.34 4.54
CA SER A 118 11.67 17.99 5.90
C SER A 118 11.54 19.18 6.84
N GLU A 119 12.09 20.34 6.50
CA GLU A 119 11.86 21.61 7.22
C GLU A 119 10.41 22.11 7.10
N PHE A 120 9.65 21.63 6.08
CA PHE A 120 8.26 22.00 5.82
C PHE A 120 7.25 21.00 6.41
N GLY A 121 7.72 19.93 7.03
CA GLY A 121 6.91 18.86 7.62
C GLY A 121 7.47 17.48 7.32
N VAL A 122 6.75 16.44 7.72
CA VAL A 122 7.17 15.04 7.51
C VAL A 122 7.10 14.69 6.03
N VAL A 123 8.24 14.31 5.45
CA VAL A 123 8.35 13.71 4.11
C VAL A 123 9.54 12.78 4.07
N THR A 124 9.35 11.60 3.47
CA THR A 124 10.40 10.58 3.36
C THR A 124 10.19 9.70 2.13
N PRO A 125 11.25 9.08 1.59
CA PRO A 125 11.09 7.92 0.74
C PRO A 125 10.39 6.81 1.52
N ALA A 126 9.21 6.40 1.06
CA ALA A 126 8.35 5.42 1.71
C ALA A 126 8.52 4.01 1.13
N ASN A 127 8.70 3.91 -0.20
CA ASN A 127 8.91 2.62 -0.88
C ASN A 127 10.01 2.73 -1.94
N TYR A 128 10.96 1.83 -1.86
CA TYR A 128 11.99 1.59 -2.89
C TYR A 128 11.54 0.41 -3.75
N ASN A 129 10.64 0.67 -4.71
CA ASN A 129 9.99 -0.40 -5.50
C ASN A 129 10.94 -1.05 -6.50
N THR A 130 11.71 -0.22 -7.22
CA THR A 130 12.74 -0.63 -8.18
C THR A 130 13.86 0.41 -8.20
N PRO A 131 15.02 0.12 -8.83
CA PRO A 131 16.07 1.14 -9.03
C PRO A 131 15.59 2.40 -9.78
N SER A 132 14.47 2.32 -10.49
CA SER A 132 13.90 3.41 -11.28
C SER A 132 12.56 3.92 -10.76
N GLN A 133 12.06 3.43 -9.61
CA GLN A 133 10.81 3.89 -9.03
C GLN A 133 10.88 3.92 -7.50
N ILE A 134 10.81 5.11 -6.96
CA ILE A 134 10.72 5.36 -5.51
C ILE A 134 9.43 6.11 -5.24
N VAL A 135 8.72 5.71 -4.20
CA VAL A 135 7.55 6.45 -3.72
C VAL A 135 7.96 7.27 -2.51
N ILE A 136 7.66 8.56 -2.55
CA ILE A 136 7.77 9.45 -1.39
C ILE A 136 6.39 9.66 -0.78
N GLY A 137 6.35 9.81 0.54
CA GLY A 137 5.13 10.05 1.29
C GLY A 137 5.36 11.01 2.44
N GLY A 138 4.29 11.67 2.88
CA GLY A 138 4.36 12.62 3.99
C GLY A 138 3.18 13.59 4.03
N GLU A 139 3.35 14.65 4.80
CA GLU A 139 2.40 15.76 4.87
C GLU A 139 2.28 16.46 3.51
N VAL A 140 1.06 16.90 3.18
CA VAL A 140 0.77 17.48 1.86
C VAL A 140 1.75 18.60 1.50
N VAL A 141 1.99 19.55 2.41
CA VAL A 141 2.88 20.71 2.18
C VAL A 141 4.33 20.26 1.92
N ALA A 142 4.84 19.33 2.73
CA ALA A 142 6.21 18.83 2.60
C ALA A 142 6.39 18.02 1.31
N VAL A 143 5.42 17.18 0.94
CA VAL A 143 5.44 16.42 -0.33
C VAL A 143 5.36 17.36 -1.52
N ASP A 144 4.50 18.39 -1.49
CA ASP A 144 4.39 19.37 -2.56
C ASP A 144 5.71 20.11 -2.77
N ARG A 145 6.34 20.54 -1.67
CA ARG A 145 7.66 21.18 -1.74
C ARG A 145 8.73 20.22 -2.27
N THR A 146 8.68 18.96 -1.87
CA THR A 146 9.59 17.92 -2.40
C THR A 146 9.42 17.76 -3.91
N VAL A 147 8.19 17.75 -4.41
CA VAL A 147 7.90 17.64 -5.86
C VAL A 147 8.47 18.82 -6.63
N GLU A 148 8.37 20.06 -6.11
CA GLU A 148 8.98 21.24 -6.73
C GLU A 148 10.50 21.11 -6.80
N LEU A 149 11.15 20.81 -5.67
CA LEU A 149 12.61 20.65 -5.59
C LEU A 149 13.11 19.50 -6.47
N LEU A 150 12.38 18.40 -6.58
CA LEU A 150 12.71 17.30 -7.48
C LEU A 150 12.65 17.73 -8.96
N LYS A 151 11.67 18.55 -9.36
CA LYS A 151 11.60 19.09 -10.71
C LYS A 151 12.79 20.03 -10.98
N GLU A 152 13.15 20.89 -10.04
CA GLU A 152 14.34 21.75 -10.12
C GLU A 152 15.63 20.92 -10.24
N ALA A 153 15.70 19.77 -9.57
CA ALA A 153 16.80 18.82 -9.67
C ALA A 153 16.78 17.95 -10.95
N GLY A 154 15.81 18.17 -11.85
CA GLY A 154 15.72 17.50 -13.15
C GLY A 154 14.83 16.25 -13.20
N ALA A 155 14.08 15.94 -12.16
CA ALA A 155 13.09 14.85 -12.20
C ALA A 155 11.97 15.15 -13.19
N LYS A 156 11.81 14.28 -14.20
CA LYS A 156 10.89 14.49 -15.32
C LYS A 156 9.52 13.82 -15.13
N ARG A 157 9.45 12.80 -14.29
CA ARG A 157 8.24 11.97 -14.16
C ARG A 157 7.91 11.71 -12.70
N ILE A 158 6.94 12.47 -12.21
CA ILE A 158 6.43 12.40 -10.84
C ILE A 158 4.92 12.22 -10.94
N LEU A 159 4.39 11.13 -10.37
CA LEU A 159 2.98 10.73 -10.52
C LEU A 159 2.32 10.69 -9.13
N PRO A 160 1.28 11.49 -8.89
CA PRO A 160 0.47 11.35 -7.69
C PRO A 160 -0.15 9.96 -7.60
N LEU A 161 -0.16 9.39 -6.41
CA LEU A 161 -0.83 8.11 -6.15
C LEU A 161 -2.23 8.38 -5.57
N ASN A 162 -3.21 7.63 -6.06
CA ASN A 162 -4.57 7.66 -5.51
C ASN A 162 -4.65 6.74 -4.29
N VAL A 163 -4.11 7.22 -3.16
CA VAL A 163 -4.10 6.50 -1.88
C VAL A 163 -4.68 7.41 -0.79
N SER A 164 -5.26 6.80 0.24
CA SER A 164 -5.98 7.52 1.30
C SER A 164 -5.08 8.20 2.34
N GLY A 165 -3.78 7.87 2.39
CA GLY A 165 -2.88 8.41 3.41
C GLY A 165 -1.40 8.27 3.08
N PRO A 166 -0.52 8.91 3.89
CA PRO A 166 0.94 8.90 3.74
C PRO A 166 1.54 7.62 4.36
N PHE A 167 1.27 6.47 3.72
CA PHE A 167 1.68 5.17 4.23
C PHE A 167 3.21 5.02 4.29
N HIS A 168 3.69 4.19 5.23
CA HIS A 168 5.12 3.94 5.46
C HIS A 168 5.94 5.19 5.79
N THR A 169 5.35 6.12 6.53
CA THR A 169 5.99 7.31 7.06
C THR A 169 5.81 7.38 8.58
N ALA A 170 6.57 8.24 9.27
CA ALA A 170 6.43 8.49 10.70
C ALA A 170 5.04 9.01 11.12
N LEU A 171 4.20 9.40 10.17
CA LEU A 171 2.83 9.81 10.45
C LEU A 171 1.89 8.65 10.84
N LEU A 172 2.38 7.39 10.76
CA LEU A 172 1.64 6.19 11.17
C LEU A 172 2.15 5.59 12.50
N GLU A 173 3.05 6.26 13.19
CA GLU A 173 3.58 5.83 14.50
C GLU A 173 2.63 6.12 15.67
#